data_871efa9229bfb5980233e79dbf1f176c
#
_entry.id   871efa9229bfb5980233e79dbf1f176c
#
_cell.length_a   1.000
_cell.length_b   1.000
_cell.length_c   1.000
_cell.angle_alpha   90.00
_cell.angle_beta   90.00
_cell.angle_gamma   90.00
#
_symmetry.space_group_name_H-M   'P 1'
#
loop_
_entity.id
_entity.type
_entity.pdbx_description
1 polymer ?
#
loop_
_entity_poly.entity_id
_entity_poly.type
_entity_poly.pdbx_seq_one_letter_code
_entity_poly.pdbx_strand_id
1 'polypeptide(L)'
;MTRTGKVTVVGAGFYGSTTAQRLAEYDIFDEVVLTDIVEGKPEGQALDMNQSRPIEGFETKVTGQTTSPSGEGYEAISGSEIVVITAGLPRKPGMSRMDLIETNAKIVRSVTEQVVKHAPEAVLIVVSNPLDEMTALAAKVSGFPHHRVMGQAGMLDTARFSYFVAERLGVPVGSVRTLTLGSHGDTMVPVPSACTVDGKPLADLMTADEIEALVQRTRNGGAEVIALLKTGSAYYAPSAAAARMARAVAEDSGAVLPVCAWVDGEYGISGVYLGVEAEIGRTGVRRIVERDLTEPELASLREAAEAVRAKQADVASL
;
A
#
# COMPACT_ATOMS: atom_id res chain seq x y z
N MET A 1 -25.13 2.84 6.61
CA MET A 1 -24.53 3.44 5.38
C MET A 1 -24.94 2.61 4.19
N THR A 2 -25.16 3.19 3.02
CA THR A 2 -25.43 2.42 1.80
C THR A 2 -24.10 1.83 1.35
N ARG A 3 -24.03 0.49 1.25
CA ARG A 3 -22.86 -0.20 0.67
C ARG A 3 -22.78 0.14 -0.82
N THR A 4 -21.58 0.18 -1.35
CA THR A 4 -21.36 0.54 -2.76
C THR A 4 -20.29 -0.35 -3.37
N GLY A 5 -20.60 -0.89 -4.55
CA GLY A 5 -19.63 -1.46 -5.45
C GLY A 5 -18.91 -2.71 -4.96
N LYS A 6 -17.95 -3.09 -5.77
CA LYS A 6 -17.12 -4.28 -5.59
C LYS A 6 -15.66 -3.88 -5.42
N VAL A 7 -14.98 -4.49 -4.45
CA VAL A 7 -13.53 -4.43 -4.31
C VAL A 7 -12.92 -5.80 -4.47
N THR A 8 -11.82 -5.89 -5.21
CA THR A 8 -11.07 -7.14 -5.38
C THR A 8 -9.72 -7.06 -4.68
N VAL A 9 -9.32 -8.14 -4.03
CA VAL A 9 -7.97 -8.38 -3.51
C VAL A 9 -7.37 -9.56 -4.27
N VAL A 10 -6.31 -9.30 -5.03
CA VAL A 10 -5.58 -10.33 -5.78
C VAL A 10 -4.40 -10.83 -4.96
N GLY A 11 -4.42 -12.11 -4.60
CA GLY A 11 -3.48 -12.78 -3.72
C GLY A 11 -4.10 -13.10 -2.35
N ALA A 12 -4.33 -14.37 -2.07
CA ALA A 12 -4.92 -14.87 -0.81
C ALA A 12 -3.85 -15.35 0.20
N GLY A 13 -2.68 -14.71 0.19
CA GLY A 13 -1.67 -14.87 1.25
C GLY A 13 -2.13 -14.19 2.55
N PHE A 14 -1.34 -14.26 3.62
CA PHE A 14 -1.66 -13.61 4.89
C PHE A 14 -2.03 -12.13 4.74
N TYR A 15 -1.29 -11.40 3.91
CA TYR A 15 -1.57 -10.00 3.66
C TYR A 15 -2.93 -9.83 2.98
N GLY A 16 -3.17 -10.50 1.84
CA GLY A 16 -4.38 -10.31 1.05
C GLY A 16 -5.62 -10.78 1.79
N SER A 17 -5.59 -11.94 2.46
CA SER A 17 -6.72 -12.42 3.26
C SER A 17 -7.06 -11.49 4.43
N THR A 18 -6.04 -10.96 5.14
CA THR A 18 -6.28 -9.97 6.20
C THR A 18 -6.80 -8.64 5.63
N THR A 19 -6.37 -8.24 4.41
CA THR A 19 -6.94 -7.07 3.74
C THR A 19 -8.41 -7.30 3.39
N ALA A 20 -8.75 -8.45 2.80
CA ALA A 20 -10.12 -8.81 2.45
C ALA A 20 -11.03 -8.84 3.68
N GLN A 21 -10.58 -9.45 4.79
CA GLN A 21 -11.29 -9.43 6.06
C GLN A 21 -11.59 -8.00 6.53
N ARG A 22 -10.58 -7.12 6.57
CA ARG A 22 -10.78 -5.72 7.00
C ARG A 22 -11.76 -4.96 6.11
N LEU A 23 -11.70 -5.19 4.80
CA LEU A 23 -12.62 -4.57 3.85
C LEU A 23 -14.06 -5.08 4.06
N ALA A 24 -14.24 -6.36 4.36
CA ALA A 24 -15.53 -6.93 4.67
C ALA A 24 -16.11 -6.35 5.98
N GLU A 25 -15.30 -6.29 7.03
CA GLU A 25 -15.69 -5.75 8.35
C GLU A 25 -15.97 -4.23 8.34
N TYR A 26 -15.45 -3.46 7.36
CA TYR A 26 -15.86 -2.07 7.18
C TYR A 26 -17.32 -1.91 6.78
N ASP A 27 -17.91 -2.94 6.21
CA ASP A 27 -19.31 -3.01 5.75
C ASP A 27 -19.75 -1.85 4.83
N ILE A 28 -18.82 -1.41 3.97
CA ILE A 28 -19.03 -0.32 3.02
C ILE A 28 -19.13 -0.80 1.56
N PHE A 29 -18.78 -2.07 1.31
CA PHE A 29 -18.84 -2.70 -0.01
C PHE A 29 -20.02 -3.67 -0.10
N ASP A 30 -20.58 -3.82 -1.29
CA ASP A 30 -21.55 -4.90 -1.57
C ASP A 30 -20.83 -6.25 -1.60
N GLU A 31 -19.63 -6.27 -2.19
CA GLU A 31 -18.84 -7.49 -2.36
C GLU A 31 -17.33 -7.23 -2.24
N VAL A 32 -16.66 -8.13 -1.51
CA VAL A 32 -15.19 -8.28 -1.52
C VAL A 32 -14.85 -9.57 -2.25
N VAL A 33 -14.11 -9.48 -3.35
CA VAL A 33 -13.63 -10.66 -4.09
C VAL A 33 -12.17 -10.91 -3.70
N LEU A 34 -11.87 -12.14 -3.27
CA LEU A 34 -10.51 -12.59 -2.98
C LEU A 34 -10.09 -13.61 -4.04
N THR A 35 -8.95 -13.40 -4.70
CA THR A 35 -8.45 -14.34 -5.72
C THR A 35 -7.05 -14.84 -5.39
N ASP A 36 -6.73 -16.07 -5.82
CA ASP A 36 -5.38 -16.65 -5.74
C ASP A 36 -5.24 -17.75 -6.79
N ILE A 37 -3.99 -18.09 -7.16
CA ILE A 37 -3.69 -19.20 -8.06
C ILE A 37 -3.69 -20.56 -7.33
N VAL A 38 -3.71 -20.58 -6.00
CA VAL A 38 -3.77 -21.81 -5.20
C VAL A 38 -5.20 -22.28 -5.14
N GLU A 39 -5.46 -23.43 -5.78
CA GLU A 39 -6.80 -24.03 -5.91
C GLU A 39 -7.50 -24.18 -4.55
N GLY A 40 -8.74 -23.74 -4.48
CA GLY A 40 -9.62 -23.82 -3.31
C GLY A 40 -9.26 -22.89 -2.16
N LYS A 41 -8.10 -22.27 -2.18
CA LYS A 41 -7.64 -21.42 -1.07
C LYS A 41 -8.47 -20.14 -0.91
N PRO A 42 -8.70 -19.32 -1.95
CA PRO A 42 -9.52 -18.12 -1.79
C PRO A 42 -10.98 -18.47 -1.46
N GLU A 43 -11.53 -19.56 -2.01
CA GLU A 43 -12.88 -20.03 -1.72
C GLU A 43 -13.02 -20.43 -0.24
N GLY A 44 -12.06 -21.20 0.29
CA GLY A 44 -12.04 -21.61 1.69
C GLY A 44 -11.94 -20.42 2.65
N GLN A 45 -11.07 -19.47 2.36
CA GLN A 45 -10.93 -18.25 3.18
C GLN A 45 -12.17 -17.36 3.09
N ALA A 46 -12.77 -17.21 1.92
CA ALA A 46 -14.03 -16.47 1.76
C ALA A 46 -15.18 -17.11 2.53
N LEU A 47 -15.28 -18.44 2.52
CA LEU A 47 -16.28 -19.17 3.29
C LEU A 47 -16.10 -18.93 4.80
N ASP A 48 -14.87 -19.00 5.30
CA ASP A 48 -14.55 -18.76 6.71
C ASP A 48 -14.90 -17.31 7.12
N MET A 49 -14.53 -16.31 6.30
CA MET A 49 -14.89 -14.90 6.52
C MET A 49 -16.43 -14.71 6.52
N ASN A 50 -17.17 -15.35 5.61
CA ASN A 50 -18.63 -15.26 5.62
C ASN A 50 -19.25 -15.91 6.86
N GLN A 51 -18.62 -16.94 7.44
CA GLN A 51 -19.08 -17.57 8.69
C GLN A 51 -18.85 -16.64 9.90
N SER A 52 -17.95 -15.67 9.85
CA SER A 52 -17.77 -14.66 10.90
C SER A 52 -18.84 -13.55 10.87
N ARG A 53 -19.57 -13.38 9.76
CA ARG A 53 -20.60 -12.33 9.60
C ARG A 53 -21.63 -12.30 10.73
N PRO A 54 -22.22 -13.43 11.15
CA PRO A 54 -23.19 -13.42 12.27
C PRO A 54 -22.59 -13.01 13.62
N ILE A 55 -21.28 -13.12 13.77
CA ILE A 55 -20.56 -12.78 15.01
C ILE A 55 -20.18 -11.29 14.98
N GLU A 56 -19.60 -10.82 13.88
CA GLU A 56 -19.07 -9.45 13.72
C GLU A 56 -20.11 -8.44 13.27
N GLY A 57 -21.22 -8.90 12.67
CA GLY A 57 -22.38 -8.06 12.31
C GLY A 57 -22.22 -7.28 11.00
N PHE A 58 -21.33 -7.69 10.10
CA PHE A 58 -21.25 -7.09 8.77
C PHE A 58 -22.04 -7.87 7.72
N GLU A 59 -22.50 -7.17 6.67
CA GLU A 59 -23.31 -7.74 5.59
C GLU A 59 -22.57 -7.84 4.26
N THR A 60 -21.41 -7.22 4.11
CA THR A 60 -20.55 -7.36 2.92
C THR A 60 -20.33 -8.84 2.58
N LYS A 61 -20.64 -9.22 1.34
CA LYS A 61 -20.38 -10.57 0.86
C LYS A 61 -18.90 -10.75 0.53
N VAL A 62 -18.30 -11.85 0.96
CA VAL A 62 -16.96 -12.25 0.54
C VAL A 62 -17.04 -13.39 -0.45
N THR A 63 -16.44 -13.23 -1.63
CA THR A 63 -16.37 -14.26 -2.67
C THR A 63 -14.92 -14.65 -2.88
N GLY A 64 -14.63 -15.94 -2.86
CA GLY A 64 -13.33 -16.50 -3.23
C GLY A 64 -13.35 -17.06 -4.64
N GLN A 65 -12.28 -16.87 -5.40
CA GLN A 65 -12.14 -17.42 -6.73
C GLN A 65 -10.70 -17.84 -7.02
N THR A 66 -10.50 -19.11 -7.29
CA THR A 66 -9.25 -19.62 -7.85
C THR A 66 -9.08 -19.07 -9.27
N THR A 67 -7.90 -18.53 -9.57
CA THR A 67 -7.53 -17.97 -10.87
C THR A 67 -6.32 -18.69 -11.45
N SER A 68 -6.10 -18.56 -12.75
CA SER A 68 -4.90 -19.10 -13.38
C SER A 68 -4.10 -18.02 -14.12
N PRO A 69 -2.79 -18.23 -14.35
CA PRO A 69 -2.00 -17.32 -15.17
C PRO A 69 -2.52 -17.16 -16.61
N SER A 70 -3.30 -18.13 -17.13
CA SER A 70 -3.95 -18.05 -18.44
C SER A 70 -5.20 -17.17 -18.45
N GLY A 71 -5.67 -16.71 -17.28
CA GLY A 71 -6.79 -15.79 -17.13
C GLY A 71 -8.10 -16.43 -16.69
N GLU A 72 -8.15 -17.75 -16.51
CA GLU A 72 -9.34 -18.44 -16.01
C GLU A 72 -9.69 -17.96 -14.59
N GLY A 73 -10.97 -17.78 -14.31
CA GLY A 73 -11.48 -17.33 -13.01
C GLY A 73 -11.41 -15.81 -12.79
N TYR A 74 -10.74 -15.06 -13.65
CA TYR A 74 -10.69 -13.61 -13.52
C TYR A 74 -12.01 -12.90 -13.85
N GLU A 75 -12.99 -13.59 -14.43
CA GLU A 75 -14.34 -13.06 -14.62
C GLU A 75 -14.97 -12.61 -13.29
N ALA A 76 -14.58 -13.22 -12.19
CA ALA A 76 -15.06 -12.87 -10.85
C ALA A 76 -14.75 -11.41 -10.45
N ILE A 77 -13.66 -10.83 -10.98
CA ILE A 77 -13.30 -9.45 -10.67
C ILE A 77 -14.04 -8.41 -11.53
N SER A 78 -14.88 -8.86 -12.48
CA SER A 78 -15.58 -7.94 -13.39
C SER A 78 -16.43 -6.95 -12.62
N GLY A 79 -16.34 -5.67 -13.00
CA GLY A 79 -17.05 -4.58 -12.35
C GLY A 79 -16.46 -4.13 -11.01
N SER A 80 -15.25 -4.56 -10.65
CA SER A 80 -14.56 -4.03 -9.47
C SER A 80 -14.21 -2.55 -9.64
N GLU A 81 -14.59 -1.73 -8.65
CA GLU A 81 -14.24 -0.30 -8.61
C GLU A 81 -12.81 -0.11 -8.09
N ILE A 82 -12.34 -1.04 -7.28
CA ILE A 82 -11.01 -1.02 -6.67
C ILE A 82 -10.38 -2.41 -6.78
N VAL A 83 -9.12 -2.46 -7.18
CA VAL A 83 -8.34 -3.71 -7.16
C VAL A 83 -7.07 -3.52 -6.35
N VAL A 84 -6.92 -4.31 -5.30
CA VAL A 84 -5.72 -4.34 -4.45
C VAL A 84 -4.84 -5.51 -4.89
N ILE A 85 -3.67 -5.23 -5.43
CA ILE A 85 -2.73 -6.24 -5.94
C ILE A 85 -1.73 -6.57 -4.83
N THR A 86 -1.96 -7.69 -4.14
CA THR A 86 -1.04 -8.23 -3.12
C THR A 86 -0.26 -9.45 -3.62
N ALA A 87 -0.54 -9.90 -4.84
CA ALA A 87 0.11 -11.03 -5.46
C ALA A 87 1.61 -10.79 -5.66
N GLY A 88 2.41 -11.73 -5.25
CA GLY A 88 3.88 -11.67 -5.35
C GLY A 88 4.54 -12.68 -4.42
N LEU A 89 5.81 -12.97 -4.67
CA LEU A 89 6.60 -13.84 -3.80
C LEU A 89 7.39 -13.00 -2.79
N PRO A 90 7.45 -13.43 -1.52
CA PRO A 90 8.42 -12.90 -0.59
C PRO A 90 9.83 -13.37 -0.97
N ARG A 91 10.84 -12.57 -0.61
CA ARG A 91 12.23 -12.96 -0.82
C ARG A 91 12.55 -14.27 -0.07
N LYS A 92 13.02 -15.26 -0.81
CA LYS A 92 13.45 -16.56 -0.24
C LYS A 92 14.95 -16.56 0.04
N PRO A 93 15.43 -17.38 0.99
CA PRO A 93 16.88 -17.59 1.19
C PRO A 93 17.55 -18.02 -0.12
N GLY A 94 18.68 -17.39 -0.45
CA GLY A 94 19.42 -17.65 -1.69
C GLY A 94 18.92 -16.91 -2.94
N MET A 95 17.77 -16.25 -2.88
CA MET A 95 17.25 -15.43 -3.98
C MET A 95 17.94 -14.07 -4.02
N SER A 96 18.49 -13.70 -5.17
CA SER A 96 19.03 -12.37 -5.39
C SER A 96 17.90 -11.33 -5.40
N ARG A 97 18.25 -10.03 -5.28
CA ARG A 97 17.27 -8.96 -5.42
C ARG A 97 16.67 -8.92 -6.84
N MET A 98 17.50 -9.15 -7.85
CA MET A 98 17.05 -9.16 -9.26
C MET A 98 16.10 -10.32 -9.54
N ASP A 99 16.39 -11.55 -9.05
CA ASP A 99 15.47 -12.69 -9.22
C ASP A 99 14.08 -12.39 -8.64
N LEU A 100 14.03 -11.70 -7.49
CA LEU A 100 12.76 -11.29 -6.87
C LEU A 100 12.03 -10.27 -7.73
N ILE A 101 12.76 -9.25 -8.22
CA ILE A 101 12.20 -8.19 -9.09
C ILE A 101 11.62 -8.82 -10.35
N GLU A 102 12.38 -9.64 -11.07
CA GLU A 102 11.93 -10.28 -12.30
C GLU A 102 10.71 -11.18 -12.08
N THR A 103 10.71 -11.94 -11.00
CA THR A 103 9.59 -12.83 -10.66
C THR A 103 8.34 -12.01 -10.35
N ASN A 104 8.44 -11.00 -9.50
CA ASN A 104 7.30 -10.19 -9.13
C ASN A 104 6.83 -9.29 -10.28
N ALA A 105 7.72 -8.81 -11.13
CA ALA A 105 7.36 -8.08 -12.35
C ALA A 105 6.47 -8.93 -13.29
N LYS A 106 6.81 -10.21 -13.50
CA LYS A 106 5.99 -11.13 -14.30
C LYS A 106 4.60 -11.35 -13.67
N ILE A 107 4.54 -11.50 -12.35
CA ILE A 107 3.28 -11.70 -11.62
C ILE A 107 2.42 -10.42 -11.72
N VAL A 108 2.96 -9.25 -11.39
CA VAL A 108 2.24 -7.98 -11.43
C VAL A 108 1.78 -7.65 -12.84
N ARG A 109 2.61 -7.88 -13.86
CA ARG A 109 2.22 -7.73 -15.27
C ARG A 109 1.01 -8.60 -15.60
N SER A 110 1.10 -9.91 -15.37
CA SER A 110 0.02 -10.86 -15.69
C SER A 110 -1.29 -10.50 -14.97
N VAL A 111 -1.22 -10.17 -13.68
CA VAL A 111 -2.39 -9.72 -12.92
C VAL A 111 -2.97 -8.44 -13.49
N THR A 112 -2.12 -7.43 -13.78
CA THR A 112 -2.57 -6.14 -14.30
C THR A 112 -3.24 -6.29 -15.67
N GLU A 113 -2.73 -7.13 -16.55
CA GLU A 113 -3.35 -7.44 -17.84
C GLU A 113 -4.77 -8.02 -17.69
N GLN A 114 -4.98 -8.89 -16.69
CA GLN A 114 -6.32 -9.40 -16.38
C GLN A 114 -7.22 -8.32 -15.78
N VAL A 115 -6.69 -7.44 -14.94
CA VAL A 115 -7.45 -6.31 -14.40
C VAL A 115 -7.92 -5.38 -15.52
N VAL A 116 -7.05 -5.04 -16.45
CA VAL A 116 -7.42 -4.22 -17.63
C VAL A 116 -8.58 -4.84 -18.41
N LYS A 117 -8.57 -6.16 -18.57
CA LYS A 117 -9.60 -6.89 -19.33
C LYS A 117 -10.95 -6.94 -18.61
N HIS A 118 -10.95 -7.13 -17.27
CA HIS A 118 -12.17 -7.42 -16.52
C HIS A 118 -12.67 -6.26 -15.65
N ALA A 119 -11.79 -5.32 -15.28
CA ALA A 119 -12.11 -4.15 -14.45
C ALA A 119 -11.41 -2.88 -14.99
N PRO A 120 -11.69 -2.46 -16.24
CA PRO A 120 -10.96 -1.38 -16.92
C PRO A 120 -11.11 -0.01 -16.28
N GLU A 121 -12.15 0.18 -15.46
CA GLU A 121 -12.40 1.45 -14.75
C GLU A 121 -11.91 1.45 -13.29
N ALA A 122 -11.28 0.37 -12.83
CA ALA A 122 -10.85 0.24 -11.45
C ALA A 122 -9.73 1.23 -11.07
N VAL A 123 -9.69 1.58 -9.80
CA VAL A 123 -8.53 2.18 -9.14
C VAL A 123 -7.63 1.05 -8.66
N LEU A 124 -6.33 1.09 -9.01
CA LEU A 124 -5.34 0.11 -8.59
C LEU A 124 -4.62 0.55 -7.32
N ILE A 125 -4.55 -0.35 -6.35
CA ILE A 125 -3.70 -0.20 -5.15
C ILE A 125 -2.68 -1.32 -5.18
N VAL A 126 -1.44 -1.00 -5.51
CA VAL A 126 -0.34 -1.97 -5.59
C VAL A 126 0.29 -2.12 -4.22
N VAL A 127 0.54 -3.38 -3.83
CA VAL A 127 1.16 -3.75 -2.55
C VAL A 127 2.42 -4.60 -2.77
N SER A 128 2.50 -5.25 -3.93
CA SER A 128 3.61 -6.15 -4.30
C SER A 128 4.95 -5.43 -4.25
N ASN A 129 5.97 -6.12 -3.71
CA ASN A 129 7.32 -5.59 -3.60
C ASN A 129 8.25 -6.06 -4.73
N PRO A 130 9.25 -5.22 -5.10
CA PRO A 130 9.52 -3.86 -4.57
C PRO A 130 8.45 -2.87 -5.03
N LEU A 131 7.91 -2.12 -4.05
CA LEU A 131 6.65 -1.41 -4.22
C LEU A 131 6.68 -0.33 -5.30
N ASP A 132 7.68 0.55 -5.23
CA ASP A 132 7.73 1.72 -6.11
C ASP A 132 7.88 1.29 -7.57
N GLU A 133 8.68 0.24 -7.81
CA GLU A 133 8.89 -0.37 -9.13
C GLU A 133 7.63 -1.10 -9.63
N MET A 134 6.97 -1.86 -8.74
CA MET A 134 5.76 -2.60 -9.13
C MET A 134 4.57 -1.68 -9.38
N THR A 135 4.47 -0.54 -8.67
CA THR A 135 3.46 0.49 -8.92
C THR A 135 3.65 1.12 -10.31
N ALA A 136 4.88 1.50 -10.64
CA ALA A 136 5.21 2.04 -11.97
C ALA A 136 4.95 1.03 -13.09
N LEU A 137 5.29 -0.25 -12.85
CA LEU A 137 5.01 -1.33 -13.81
C LEU A 137 3.51 -1.52 -14.03
N ALA A 138 2.72 -1.56 -12.96
CA ALA A 138 1.27 -1.69 -13.05
C ALA A 138 0.65 -0.50 -13.81
N ALA A 139 1.12 0.72 -13.58
CA ALA A 139 0.68 1.88 -14.33
C ALA A 139 1.02 1.78 -15.82
N LYS A 140 2.24 1.36 -16.15
CA LYS A 140 2.69 1.17 -17.54
C LYS A 140 1.88 0.08 -18.25
N VAL A 141 1.67 -1.07 -17.60
CA VAL A 141 0.97 -2.23 -18.19
C VAL A 141 -0.52 -1.94 -18.33
N SER A 142 -1.13 -1.31 -17.35
CA SER A 142 -2.57 -0.99 -17.42
C SER A 142 -2.88 0.09 -18.45
N GLY A 143 -1.96 1.02 -18.68
CA GLY A 143 -2.25 2.22 -19.46
C GLY A 143 -3.33 3.10 -18.81
N PHE A 144 -3.66 2.87 -17.55
CA PHE A 144 -4.62 3.70 -16.83
C PHE A 144 -4.05 5.09 -16.59
N PRO A 145 -4.89 6.12 -16.50
CA PRO A 145 -4.44 7.44 -16.05
C PRO A 145 -3.71 7.34 -14.72
N HIS A 146 -2.61 8.06 -14.55
CA HIS A 146 -1.74 7.96 -13.36
C HIS A 146 -2.50 8.11 -12.04
N HIS A 147 -3.53 8.94 -12.00
CA HIS A 147 -4.34 9.14 -10.79
C HIS A 147 -5.11 7.88 -10.35
N ARG A 148 -5.33 6.91 -11.25
CA ARG A 148 -5.99 5.63 -10.91
C ARG A 148 -5.03 4.54 -10.43
N VAL A 149 -3.73 4.80 -10.36
CA VAL A 149 -2.74 3.82 -9.91
C VAL A 149 -1.96 4.40 -8.75
N MET A 150 -1.96 3.72 -7.63
CA MET A 150 -1.21 4.11 -6.43
C MET A 150 -0.62 2.88 -5.73
N GLY A 151 0.43 3.09 -4.96
CA GLY A 151 1.09 2.05 -4.17
C GLY A 151 0.90 2.25 -2.66
N GLN A 152 0.77 1.16 -1.94
CA GLN A 152 0.68 1.16 -0.47
C GLN A 152 2.08 1.03 0.12
N ALA A 153 2.61 2.12 0.69
CA ALA A 153 3.89 2.17 1.41
C ALA A 153 3.87 3.24 2.51
N GLY A 154 3.77 4.50 2.13
CA GLY A 154 3.84 5.64 3.04
C GLY A 154 2.88 5.56 4.23
N MET A 155 1.66 5.04 4.02
CA MET A 155 0.69 4.78 5.10
C MET A 155 1.27 3.88 6.20
N LEU A 156 1.93 2.78 5.80
CA LEU A 156 2.56 1.85 6.73
C LEU A 156 3.78 2.47 7.41
N ASP A 157 4.64 3.13 6.65
CA ASP A 157 5.88 3.69 7.16
C ASP A 157 5.60 4.84 8.13
N THR A 158 4.63 5.68 7.81
CA THR A 158 4.10 6.71 8.70
C THR A 158 3.49 6.12 9.97
N ALA A 159 2.71 5.04 9.85
CA ALA A 159 2.12 4.37 11.02
C ALA A 159 3.18 3.76 11.95
N ARG A 160 4.26 3.20 11.40
CA ARG A 160 5.41 2.72 12.19
C ARG A 160 6.06 3.86 12.96
N PHE A 161 6.32 4.97 12.29
CA PHE A 161 6.91 6.15 12.92
C PHE A 161 6.01 6.68 14.04
N SER A 162 4.69 6.82 13.79
CA SER A 162 3.71 7.22 14.81
C SER A 162 3.72 6.27 16.01
N TYR A 163 3.74 4.97 15.77
CA TYR A 163 3.76 3.98 16.85
C TYR A 163 5.04 4.09 17.69
N PHE A 164 6.21 4.21 17.08
CA PHE A 164 7.47 4.32 17.81
C PHE A 164 7.59 5.62 18.60
N VAL A 165 7.08 6.73 18.08
CA VAL A 165 6.98 7.99 18.83
C VAL A 165 6.05 7.84 20.03
N ALA A 166 4.85 7.26 19.82
CA ALA A 166 3.89 7.04 20.90
C ALA A 166 4.44 6.13 22.00
N GLU A 167 5.09 5.03 21.62
CA GLU A 167 5.75 4.09 22.53
C GLU A 167 6.85 4.78 23.34
N ARG A 168 7.71 5.58 22.70
CA ARG A 168 8.83 6.28 23.35
C ARG A 168 8.37 7.32 24.35
N LEU A 169 7.28 8.04 24.04
CA LEU A 169 6.74 9.10 24.92
C LEU A 169 5.69 8.58 25.90
N GLY A 170 5.22 7.33 25.77
CA GLY A 170 4.16 6.79 26.63
C GLY A 170 2.81 7.49 26.43
N VAL A 171 2.49 7.94 25.22
CA VAL A 171 1.26 8.66 24.87
C VAL A 171 0.33 7.82 24.00
N PRO A 172 -0.98 8.13 23.95
CA PRO A 172 -1.90 7.47 23.03
C PRO A 172 -1.47 7.65 21.57
N VAL A 173 -1.52 6.60 20.76
CA VAL A 173 -1.15 6.66 19.33
C VAL A 173 -2.01 7.67 18.56
N GLY A 174 -3.23 7.91 18.98
CA GLY A 174 -4.15 8.89 18.37
C GLY A 174 -3.71 10.34 18.54
N SER A 175 -2.83 10.66 19.51
CA SER A 175 -2.29 12.00 19.73
C SER A 175 -1.09 12.31 18.82
N VAL A 176 -0.50 11.29 18.21
CA VAL A 176 0.73 11.42 17.40
C VAL A 176 0.37 11.61 15.92
N ARG A 177 1.03 12.58 15.30
CA ARG A 177 0.99 12.81 13.85
C ARG A 177 2.42 12.78 13.35
N THR A 178 2.73 11.88 12.43
CA THR A 178 4.03 11.80 11.76
C THR A 178 3.84 11.76 10.26
N LEU A 179 4.95 11.84 9.53
CA LEU A 179 4.96 11.75 8.09
C LEU A 179 6.22 11.02 7.63
N THR A 180 6.05 10.14 6.65
CA THR A 180 7.15 9.47 5.94
C THR A 180 6.88 9.54 4.45
N LEU A 181 7.84 10.06 3.70
CA LEU A 181 7.83 10.24 2.25
C LEU A 181 8.94 9.40 1.59
N GLY A 182 9.15 9.58 0.31
CA GLY A 182 10.25 8.96 -0.44
C GLY A 182 9.95 7.51 -0.85
N SER A 183 10.96 6.65 -0.93
CA SER A 183 10.79 5.26 -1.34
C SER A 183 10.29 4.37 -0.20
N HIS A 184 9.69 3.25 -0.56
CA HIS A 184 9.45 2.15 0.39
C HIS A 184 10.72 1.28 0.51
N GLY A 185 11.80 1.83 1.04
CA GLY A 185 13.08 1.13 1.15
C GLY A 185 14.19 2.00 1.72
N ASP A 186 15.40 1.80 1.20
CA ASP A 186 16.62 2.40 1.77
C ASP A 186 16.63 3.95 1.71
N THR A 187 15.93 4.55 0.75
CA THR A 187 15.80 6.01 0.58
C THR A 187 14.45 6.54 1.09
N MET A 188 13.88 5.89 2.11
CA MET A 188 12.73 6.38 2.87
C MET A 188 13.10 7.70 3.59
N VAL A 189 12.18 8.66 3.55
CA VAL A 189 12.36 10.01 4.12
C VAL A 189 11.31 10.27 5.20
N PRO A 190 11.53 9.85 6.45
CA PRO A 190 10.75 10.36 7.56
C PRO A 190 10.96 11.88 7.68
N VAL A 191 9.89 12.61 8.02
CA VAL A 191 9.83 14.08 8.03
C VAL A 191 9.56 14.58 9.45
N PRO A 192 10.58 14.63 10.34
CA PRO A 192 10.40 15.07 11.73
C PRO A 192 9.84 16.49 11.86
N SER A 193 10.13 17.38 10.91
CA SER A 193 9.64 18.77 10.91
C SER A 193 8.11 18.87 10.82
N ALA A 194 7.47 17.85 10.20
CA ALA A 194 6.01 17.76 10.10
C ALA A 194 5.35 16.95 11.23
N CYS A 195 6.16 16.46 12.21
CA CYS A 195 5.66 15.58 13.26
C CYS A 195 5.23 16.36 14.49
N THR A 196 4.06 15.95 15.05
CA THR A 196 3.50 16.58 16.26
C THR A 196 2.91 15.53 17.20
N VAL A 197 2.84 15.88 18.50
CA VAL A 197 2.11 15.14 19.54
C VAL A 197 1.18 16.12 20.24
N ASP A 198 -0.12 15.87 20.19
CA ASP A 198 -1.16 16.82 20.66
C ASP A 198 -0.95 18.25 20.11
N GLY A 199 -0.52 18.34 18.84
CA GLY A 199 -0.28 19.62 18.17
C GLY A 199 1.05 20.30 18.51
N LYS A 200 1.86 19.76 19.44
CA LYS A 200 3.19 20.27 19.75
C LYS A 200 4.23 19.66 18.82
N PRO A 201 5.14 20.44 18.25
CA PRO A 201 6.23 19.90 17.42
C PRO A 201 7.03 18.81 18.14
N LEU A 202 7.41 17.77 17.43
CA LEU A 202 8.18 16.66 18.01
C LEU A 202 9.53 17.13 18.56
N ALA A 203 10.16 18.13 17.93
CA ALA A 203 11.42 18.72 18.37
C ALA A 203 11.35 19.47 19.71
N ASP A 204 10.13 19.82 20.18
CA ASP A 204 9.93 20.43 21.50
C ASP A 204 9.83 19.36 22.62
N LEU A 205 9.66 18.11 22.25
CA LEU A 205 9.37 16.99 23.16
C LEU A 205 10.52 15.98 23.25
N MET A 206 11.40 15.97 22.28
CA MET A 206 12.51 15.01 22.16
C MET A 206 13.76 15.69 21.61
N THR A 207 14.91 15.17 22.01
CA THR A 207 16.20 15.62 21.47
C THR A 207 16.37 15.14 20.02
N ALA A 208 17.25 15.81 19.27
CA ALA A 208 17.57 15.43 17.90
C ALA A 208 18.07 13.97 17.79
N ASP A 209 18.90 13.52 18.75
CA ASP A 209 19.42 12.14 18.77
C ASP A 209 18.30 11.11 19.01
N GLU A 210 17.34 11.42 19.87
CA GLU A 210 16.17 10.54 20.09
C GLU A 210 15.29 10.46 18.86
N ILE A 211 15.05 11.58 18.18
CA ILE A 211 14.29 11.63 16.93
C ILE A 211 14.99 10.79 15.85
N GLU A 212 16.32 10.99 15.69
CA GLU A 212 17.09 10.23 14.71
C GLU A 212 17.07 8.72 15.00
N ALA A 213 17.16 8.31 16.27
CA ALA A 213 17.03 6.90 16.65
C ALA A 213 15.66 6.31 16.22
N LEU A 214 14.56 7.06 16.37
CA LEU A 214 13.24 6.63 15.92
C LEU A 214 13.10 6.62 14.39
N VAL A 215 13.73 7.58 13.71
CA VAL A 215 13.83 7.61 12.23
C VAL A 215 14.53 6.35 11.74
N GLN A 216 15.66 5.97 12.32
CA GLN A 216 16.39 4.76 11.95
C GLN A 216 15.60 3.48 12.26
N ARG A 217 14.91 3.43 13.40
CA ARG A 217 14.04 2.31 13.73
C ARG A 217 12.86 2.19 12.74
N THR A 218 12.31 3.32 12.29
CA THR A 218 11.25 3.35 11.28
C THR A 218 11.72 2.75 9.95
N ARG A 219 12.90 3.15 9.48
CA ARG A 219 13.54 2.58 8.27
C ARG A 219 13.72 1.07 8.39
N ASN A 220 14.06 0.58 9.57
CA ASN A 220 14.28 -0.83 9.87
C ASN A 220 13.04 -1.60 10.35
N GLY A 221 11.87 -0.94 10.46
CA GLY A 221 10.69 -1.52 11.09
C GLY A 221 10.19 -2.81 10.43
N GLY A 222 10.35 -2.96 9.13
CA GLY A 222 10.05 -4.22 8.43
C GLY A 222 11.01 -5.35 8.81
N ALA A 223 12.30 -5.05 8.87
CA ALA A 223 13.33 -6.00 9.25
C ALA A 223 13.19 -6.44 10.73
N GLU A 224 12.83 -5.52 11.63
CA GLU A 224 12.55 -5.81 13.04
C GLU A 224 11.44 -6.87 13.19
N VAL A 225 10.33 -6.70 12.46
CA VAL A 225 9.22 -7.67 12.46
C VAL A 225 9.66 -9.03 11.92
N ILE A 226 10.41 -9.06 10.81
CA ILE A 226 10.92 -10.32 10.20
C ILE A 226 11.86 -11.03 11.18
N ALA A 227 12.74 -10.31 11.85
CA ALA A 227 13.66 -10.88 12.84
C ALA A 227 12.94 -11.54 14.02
N LEU A 228 11.82 -10.97 14.47
CA LEU A 228 10.99 -11.54 15.53
C LEU A 228 10.16 -12.74 15.06
N LEU A 229 9.55 -12.65 13.88
CA LEU A 229 8.71 -13.72 13.33
C LEU A 229 9.54 -14.92 12.84
N LYS A 230 10.79 -14.71 12.44
CA LYS A 230 11.71 -15.71 11.84
C LYS A 230 11.24 -16.26 10.49
N THR A 231 9.96 -16.31 10.25
CA THR A 231 9.32 -16.74 8.99
C THR A 231 8.22 -15.76 8.60
N GLY A 232 8.10 -15.43 7.32
CA GLY A 232 7.10 -14.49 6.81
C GLY A 232 7.51 -13.02 6.97
N SER A 233 6.53 -12.14 6.89
CA SER A 233 6.68 -10.68 6.99
C SER A 233 5.49 -10.07 7.72
N ALA A 234 5.56 -8.78 8.01
CA ALA A 234 4.41 -8.04 8.54
C ALA A 234 3.21 -8.11 7.58
N TYR A 235 2.02 -8.29 8.10
CA TYR A 235 0.78 -8.27 7.32
C TYR A 235 -0.40 -7.58 8.04
N TYR A 236 -0.40 -7.45 9.34
CA TYR A 236 -1.48 -6.77 10.08
C TYR A 236 -1.51 -5.26 9.81
N ALA A 237 -0.40 -4.55 10.03
CA ALA A 237 -0.32 -3.12 9.78
C ALA A 237 -0.38 -2.78 8.27
N PRO A 238 0.33 -3.51 7.38
CA PRO A 238 0.22 -3.26 5.95
C PRO A 238 -1.20 -3.48 5.41
N SER A 239 -1.91 -4.53 5.84
CA SER A 239 -3.30 -4.76 5.42
C SER A 239 -4.26 -3.68 5.93
N ALA A 240 -4.03 -3.13 7.13
CA ALA A 240 -4.78 -1.98 7.62
C ALA A 240 -4.56 -0.74 6.76
N ALA A 241 -3.32 -0.51 6.31
CA ALA A 241 -2.99 0.59 5.42
C ALA A 241 -3.68 0.45 4.05
N ALA A 242 -3.59 -0.74 3.41
CA ALA A 242 -4.25 -1.00 2.13
C ALA A 242 -5.78 -0.88 2.23
N ALA A 243 -6.38 -1.44 3.27
CA ALA A 243 -7.82 -1.34 3.51
C ALA A 243 -8.26 0.11 3.74
N ARG A 244 -7.46 0.92 4.45
CA ARG A 244 -7.74 2.36 4.66
C ARG A 244 -7.67 3.14 3.35
N MET A 245 -6.73 2.83 2.46
CA MET A 245 -6.65 3.45 1.13
C MET A 245 -7.90 3.09 0.30
N ALA A 246 -8.26 1.80 0.24
CA ALA A 246 -9.46 1.35 -0.47
C ALA A 246 -10.74 2.00 0.07
N ARG A 247 -10.86 2.13 1.40
CA ARG A 247 -11.94 2.84 2.05
C ARG A 247 -12.00 4.32 1.63
N ALA A 248 -10.85 5.00 1.56
CA ALA A 248 -10.80 6.40 1.16
C ALA A 248 -11.32 6.61 -0.27
N VAL A 249 -11.04 5.66 -1.18
CA VAL A 249 -11.58 5.64 -2.54
C VAL A 249 -13.08 5.40 -2.52
N ALA A 250 -13.55 4.35 -1.85
CA ALA A 250 -14.95 3.95 -1.81
C ALA A 250 -15.87 5.04 -1.23
N GLU A 251 -15.44 5.69 -0.15
CA GLU A 251 -16.19 6.75 0.53
C GLU A 251 -16.05 8.13 -0.15
N ASP A 252 -15.22 8.25 -1.19
CA ASP A 252 -14.88 9.54 -1.82
C ASP A 252 -14.44 10.60 -0.79
N SER A 253 -13.65 10.18 0.18
CA SER A 253 -13.49 10.89 1.46
C SER A 253 -12.67 12.19 1.37
N GLY A 254 -11.88 12.41 0.32
CA GLY A 254 -10.91 13.50 0.26
C GLY A 254 -9.78 13.38 1.31
N ALA A 255 -9.59 12.20 1.89
CA ALA A 255 -8.55 12.00 2.89
C ALA A 255 -7.16 12.21 2.28
N VAL A 256 -6.31 12.96 2.96
CA VAL A 256 -4.90 13.11 2.61
C VAL A 256 -4.12 11.98 3.25
N LEU A 257 -3.55 11.12 2.42
CA LEU A 257 -2.85 9.89 2.83
C LEU A 257 -1.46 9.83 2.19
N PRO A 258 -0.43 9.38 2.93
CA PRO A 258 0.88 9.12 2.34
C PRO A 258 0.84 7.82 1.53
N VAL A 259 0.96 7.94 0.22
CA VAL A 259 0.88 6.84 -0.75
C VAL A 259 1.99 6.97 -1.80
N CYS A 260 2.34 5.91 -2.48
CA CYS A 260 3.16 5.99 -3.69
C CYS A 260 2.26 6.44 -4.84
N ALA A 261 2.49 7.66 -5.36
CA ALA A 261 1.71 8.28 -6.41
C ALA A 261 2.61 8.91 -7.48
N TRP A 262 2.03 9.18 -8.64
CA TRP A 262 2.73 9.87 -9.73
C TRP A 262 2.96 11.33 -9.36
N VAL A 263 4.22 11.74 -9.40
CA VAL A 263 4.67 13.11 -9.14
C VAL A 263 5.14 13.73 -10.44
N ASP A 264 4.59 14.90 -10.77
CA ASP A 264 4.92 15.62 -12.01
C ASP A 264 4.90 17.14 -11.85
N GLY A 265 5.82 17.64 -11.04
CA GLY A 265 6.04 19.06 -10.76
C GLY A 265 6.17 19.36 -9.28
N GLU A 266 5.48 18.64 -8.42
CA GLU A 266 5.49 18.84 -6.98
C GLU A 266 6.89 18.57 -6.40
N TYR A 267 7.28 19.34 -5.40
CA TYR A 267 8.64 19.34 -4.80
C TYR A 267 9.77 19.59 -5.82
N GLY A 268 9.43 20.05 -7.05
CA GLY A 268 10.36 20.14 -8.17
C GLY A 268 10.78 18.78 -8.73
N ILE A 269 9.97 17.75 -8.51
CA ILE A 269 10.18 16.36 -8.96
C ILE A 269 9.18 16.07 -10.07
N SER A 270 9.59 15.39 -11.15
CA SER A 270 8.69 15.01 -12.25
C SER A 270 8.96 13.61 -12.75
N GLY A 271 7.90 12.95 -13.26
CA GLY A 271 8.03 11.73 -14.03
C GLY A 271 8.39 10.48 -13.18
N VAL A 272 7.86 10.34 -11.98
CA VAL A 272 8.18 9.22 -11.08
C VAL A 272 7.02 8.87 -10.15
N TYR A 273 6.81 7.59 -9.88
CA TYR A 273 5.98 7.13 -8.76
C TYR A 273 6.79 7.19 -7.48
N LEU A 274 6.36 7.99 -6.52
CA LEU A 274 7.10 8.27 -5.28
C LEU A 274 6.15 8.34 -4.09
N GLY A 275 6.63 8.00 -2.90
CA GLY A 275 5.90 8.17 -1.64
C GLY A 275 5.71 9.64 -1.31
N VAL A 276 4.48 10.13 -1.41
CA VAL A 276 4.06 11.51 -1.13
C VAL A 276 2.68 11.53 -0.49
N GLU A 277 2.28 12.64 0.12
CA GLU A 277 0.89 12.81 0.53
C GLU A 277 0.02 13.13 -0.67
N ALA A 278 -1.10 12.42 -0.77
CA ALA A 278 -2.08 12.64 -1.82
C ALA A 278 -3.50 12.71 -1.25
N GLU A 279 -4.32 13.58 -1.78
CA GLU A 279 -5.75 13.62 -1.53
C GLU A 279 -6.42 12.53 -2.35
N ILE A 280 -7.11 11.61 -1.68
CA ILE A 280 -7.72 10.42 -2.28
C ILE A 280 -9.23 10.60 -2.40
N GLY A 281 -9.75 10.34 -3.58
CA GLY A 281 -11.20 10.33 -3.85
C GLY A 281 -11.60 9.13 -4.70
N ARG A 282 -12.85 9.08 -5.13
CA ARG A 282 -13.47 7.95 -5.84
C ARG A 282 -12.70 7.53 -7.10
N THR A 283 -12.07 8.45 -7.78
CA THR A 283 -11.29 8.17 -9.00
C THR A 283 -9.81 7.91 -8.73
N GLY A 284 -9.40 7.79 -7.46
CA GLY A 284 -8.01 7.64 -7.03
C GLY A 284 -7.40 8.94 -6.50
N VAL A 285 -6.20 9.27 -6.92
CA VAL A 285 -5.47 10.48 -6.48
C VAL A 285 -6.07 11.73 -7.13
N ARG A 286 -6.59 12.66 -6.33
CA ARG A 286 -7.10 13.95 -6.82
C ARG A 286 -5.97 14.94 -7.08
N ARG A 287 -5.01 15.00 -6.16
CA ARG A 287 -3.82 15.86 -6.23
C ARG A 287 -2.79 15.41 -5.21
N ILE A 288 -1.55 15.76 -5.44
CA ILE A 288 -0.48 15.67 -4.45
C ILE A 288 -0.59 16.87 -3.50
N VAL A 289 -0.35 16.63 -2.22
CA VAL A 289 -0.38 17.66 -1.18
C VAL A 289 1.05 17.90 -0.73
N GLU A 290 1.62 19.03 -1.14
CA GLU A 290 2.96 19.43 -0.71
C GLU A 290 2.94 19.92 0.74
N ARG A 291 3.98 19.56 1.48
CA ARG A 291 4.28 20.08 2.82
C ARG A 291 5.50 20.98 2.77
N ASP A 292 5.53 21.94 3.67
CA ASP A 292 6.73 22.73 3.90
C ASP A 292 7.80 21.83 4.54
N LEU A 293 8.75 21.39 3.73
CA LEU A 293 9.89 20.59 4.14
C LEU A 293 11.09 21.49 4.46
N THR A 294 11.90 21.07 5.42
CA THR A 294 13.22 21.70 5.58
C THR A 294 14.11 21.42 4.37
N GLU A 295 15.10 22.27 4.12
CA GLU A 295 16.03 22.06 3.00
C GLU A 295 16.68 20.65 2.99
N PRO A 296 17.14 20.09 4.14
CA PRO A 296 17.66 18.72 4.16
C PRO A 296 16.62 17.65 3.82
N GLU A 297 15.37 17.80 4.30
CA GLU A 297 14.29 16.86 3.99
C GLU A 297 13.91 16.91 2.51
N LEU A 298 13.82 18.10 1.94
CA LEU A 298 13.54 18.28 0.51
C LEU A 298 14.67 17.72 -0.37
N ALA A 299 15.93 17.96 0.03
CA ALA A 299 17.09 17.38 -0.67
C ALA A 299 17.03 15.83 -0.63
N SER A 300 16.76 15.25 0.53
CA SER A 300 16.61 13.80 0.70
C SER A 300 15.46 13.25 -0.15
N LEU A 301 14.32 13.95 -0.24
CA LEU A 301 13.18 13.54 -1.05
C LEU A 301 13.53 13.55 -2.55
N ARG A 302 14.27 14.55 -3.02
CA ARG A 302 14.76 14.63 -4.41
C ARG A 302 15.77 13.53 -4.73
N GLU A 303 16.69 13.24 -3.82
CA GLU A 303 17.62 12.10 -3.96
C GLU A 303 16.87 10.77 -4.02
N ALA A 304 15.87 10.57 -3.16
CA ALA A 304 15.00 9.40 -3.20
C ALA A 304 14.29 9.26 -4.54
N ALA A 305 13.78 10.35 -5.11
CA ALA A 305 13.11 10.36 -6.40
C ALA A 305 14.05 9.91 -7.53
N GLU A 306 15.30 10.38 -7.56
CA GLU A 306 16.29 9.94 -8.56
C GLU A 306 16.60 8.44 -8.43
N ALA A 307 16.81 7.95 -7.19
CA ALA A 307 17.09 6.55 -6.94
C ALA A 307 15.91 5.65 -7.34
N VAL A 308 14.67 6.08 -7.07
CA VAL A 308 13.44 5.35 -7.43
C VAL A 308 13.24 5.37 -8.95
N ARG A 309 13.45 6.53 -9.62
CA ARG A 309 13.32 6.65 -11.08
C ARG A 309 14.24 5.69 -11.82
N ALA A 310 15.51 5.58 -11.38
CA ALA A 310 16.46 4.63 -11.97
C ALA A 310 15.93 3.18 -11.86
N LYS A 311 15.44 2.77 -10.69
CA LYS A 311 14.90 1.42 -10.47
C LYS A 311 13.62 1.16 -11.27
N GLN A 312 12.74 2.15 -11.40
CA GLN A 312 11.52 2.04 -12.22
C GLN A 312 11.84 1.88 -13.70
N ALA A 313 12.89 2.57 -14.19
CA ALA A 313 13.36 2.41 -15.57
C ALA A 313 13.88 0.99 -15.84
N ASP A 314 14.61 0.39 -14.90
CA ASP A 314 15.11 -0.99 -15.02
C ASP A 314 13.95 -1.99 -15.16
N VAL A 315 12.92 -1.87 -14.32
CA VAL A 315 11.74 -2.77 -14.38
C VAL A 315 10.87 -2.50 -15.61
N ALA A 316 10.84 -1.29 -16.10
CA ALA A 316 10.09 -0.95 -17.31
C ALA A 316 10.63 -1.65 -18.57
N SER A 317 11.87 -2.14 -18.55
CA SER A 317 12.49 -2.89 -19.65
C SER A 317 12.20 -4.40 -19.59
N LEU A 318 11.72 -4.91 -18.44
CA LEU A 318 11.29 -6.30 -18.24
C LEU A 318 9.86 -6.52 -18.77
#